data_23de4edbf2a2943a2227649284173fa4
#
_entry.id   23de4edbf2a2943a2227649284173fa4
#
_cell.length_a   1.000
_cell.length_b   1.000
_cell.length_c   1.000
_cell.angle_alpha   90.00
_cell.angle_beta   90.00
_cell.angle_gamma   90.00
#
_symmetry.space_group_name_H-M   'P 1'
#
loop_
_entity.id
_entity.type
_entity.pdbx_description
1 polymer ?
#
loop_
_entity_poly.entity_id
_entity_poly.type
_entity_poly.pdbx_seq_one_letter_code
_entity_poly.pdbx_strand_id
1 'polypeptide(L)'
;MPGSETLRALRLLSRSSGGLLSGSENVTLRCLARSMATEAQATSSTTSDVPSPSSLAPWDRPVNVMTYSFPSMEPVRLVNYAQKQLQMPIRKDILHRAIIYEGDATRQGTASTKWRDDVHGSHRKLIPQKGSGRARVGDKQSPIRRGGGVAHGPQPRDFSTDLPAKIYDQAWRIALSYRFQRGELIVIDDKISLPSKSTPYLLEKVLEANGWNTKKGRSTFITDEVDIEMFEKVEKMNRYATIMDRADVDVKNLLETARVIIEKKALDMILKKHSRDLNSKPASAKYL
;
A
#
# COMPACT_ATOMS: atom_id res chain seq x y z
N MET A 1 -30.91 -19.99 34.49
CA MET A 1 -30.64 -20.11 35.92
C MET A 1 -29.65 -21.25 36.14
N PRO A 2 -28.64 -21.17 37.02
CA PRO A 2 -27.70 -20.08 37.34
C PRO A 2 -26.25 -20.57 37.05
N GLY A 3 -25.26 -19.83 37.13
CA GLY A 3 -24.48 -19.04 38.05
C GLY A 3 -23.27 -18.46 37.33
N SER A 4 -23.00 -17.26 37.35
CA SER A 4 -22.43 -16.35 38.35
C SER A 4 -21.09 -16.76 38.93
N GLU A 5 -20.19 -15.80 38.76
CA GLU A 5 -19.15 -15.39 39.72
C GLU A 5 -17.87 -16.19 39.87
N THR A 6 -16.86 -15.41 39.79
CA THR A 6 -15.57 -15.28 40.52
C THR A 6 -14.40 -15.32 39.54
N LEU A 7 -13.56 -14.31 39.44
CA LEU A 7 -12.59 -13.81 40.41
C LEU A 7 -12.07 -12.43 40.03
N ARG A 8 -12.45 -11.48 40.83
CA ARG A 8 -11.70 -10.27 41.12
C ARG A 8 -10.68 -10.64 42.24
N ALA A 9 -9.55 -10.00 42.17
CA ALA A 9 -8.57 -9.79 43.22
C ALA A 9 -7.19 -10.41 42.97
N LEU A 10 -6.25 -9.53 42.66
CA LEU A 10 -5.06 -9.35 43.49
C LEU A 10 -4.28 -8.14 42.93
N ARG A 11 -4.64 -7.01 43.51
CA ARG A 11 -3.79 -5.82 43.64
C ARG A 11 -3.29 -5.85 45.08
N LEU A 12 -2.03 -5.54 45.26
CA LEU A 12 -1.44 -4.78 46.37
C LEU A 12 -0.11 -5.35 46.83
N LEU A 13 0.80 -4.38 46.98
CA LEU A 13 1.95 -4.31 47.88
C LEU A 13 3.26 -4.93 47.38
N SER A 14 4.29 -4.10 47.10
CA SER A 14 5.10 -3.53 48.16
C SER A 14 5.90 -2.30 47.71
N ARG A 15 5.71 -1.22 48.45
CA ARG A 15 6.62 -0.09 48.64
C ARG A 15 7.61 -0.48 49.74
N SER A 16 8.87 -0.09 49.57
CA SER A 16 9.71 0.50 50.66
C SER A 16 11.13 0.63 50.13
N SER A 17 11.55 1.86 50.14
CA SER A 17 12.57 2.54 50.99
C SER A 17 13.97 2.19 50.54
N GLY A 18 14.79 3.13 50.02
CA GLY A 18 15.30 4.28 50.76
C GLY A 18 16.79 4.04 51.02
N GLY A 19 17.65 4.92 50.55
CA GLY A 19 19.06 4.87 50.90
C GLY A 19 19.92 5.81 50.03
N LEU A 20 20.02 7.05 50.47
CA LEU A 20 21.08 8.00 50.10
C LEU A 20 22.46 7.45 50.58
N LEU A 21 23.47 7.61 49.74
CA LEU A 21 24.80 8.05 50.18
C LEU A 21 25.64 8.61 49.05
N SER A 22 26.10 9.78 49.28
CA SER A 22 27.09 10.61 48.62
C SER A 22 28.48 9.98 48.51
N GLY A 23 29.24 10.40 47.51
CA GLY A 23 30.68 10.17 47.44
C GLY A 23 31.29 10.59 46.13
N SER A 24 31.75 11.83 46.08
CA SER A 24 32.69 12.38 45.11
C SER A 24 33.97 11.55 45.01
N GLU A 25 34.52 11.39 43.82
CA GLU A 25 35.95 11.63 43.59
C GLU A 25 36.29 11.61 42.10
N ASN A 26 36.84 12.72 41.67
CA ASN A 26 37.50 12.95 40.38
C ASN A 26 38.84 12.21 40.34
N VAL A 27 39.05 11.39 39.32
CA VAL A 27 40.42 11.01 38.93
C VAL A 27 40.59 11.21 37.46
N THR A 28 41.21 12.32 37.12
CA THR A 28 41.76 12.63 35.81
C THR A 28 43.00 11.80 35.54
N LEU A 29 42.99 10.85 34.66
CA LEU A 29 44.17 10.23 34.08
C LEU A 29 44.41 10.77 32.67
N ARG A 30 45.31 11.74 32.57
CA ARG A 30 45.97 12.16 31.34
C ARG A 30 46.95 11.08 30.91
N CYS A 31 46.66 10.34 29.87
CA CYS A 31 47.69 9.60 29.13
C CYS A 31 48.19 10.43 27.94
N LEU A 32 49.40 10.93 28.10
CA LEU A 32 50.22 11.48 27.05
C LEU A 32 50.78 10.30 26.22
N ALA A 33 50.22 10.07 25.03
CA ALA A 33 50.87 9.25 24.02
C ALA A 33 51.43 10.17 22.93
N ARG A 34 52.76 10.25 22.92
CA ARG A 34 53.56 10.93 21.88
C ARG A 34 53.58 10.04 20.65
N SER A 35 52.88 10.44 19.56
CA SER A 35 52.93 9.75 18.29
C SER A 35 54.02 10.35 17.41
N MET A 36 55.01 9.53 17.04
CA MET A 36 56.00 9.82 16.01
C MET A 36 55.33 9.84 14.67
N ALA A 37 55.31 10.98 13.99
CA ALA A 37 54.88 11.12 12.62
C ALA A 37 55.94 10.55 11.66
N THR A 38 55.57 9.49 10.96
CA THR A 38 56.31 9.02 9.75
C THR A 38 55.58 9.56 8.56
N GLU A 39 56.20 10.51 7.82
CA GLU A 39 55.73 10.99 6.54
C GLU A 39 55.86 9.86 5.51
N ALA A 40 54.74 9.29 5.10
CA ALA A 40 54.64 8.46 3.91
C ALA A 40 54.05 9.33 2.78
N GLN A 41 54.87 9.58 1.77
CA GLN A 41 54.45 10.23 0.52
C GLN A 41 53.36 9.38 -0.14
N ALA A 42 52.13 9.89 -0.17
CA ALA A 42 51.03 9.27 -0.90
C ALA A 42 51.12 9.65 -2.37
N THR A 43 51.39 8.67 -3.20
CA THR A 43 51.18 8.75 -4.66
C THR A 43 49.70 8.98 -4.94
N SER A 44 49.39 10.08 -5.64
CA SER A 44 48.06 10.45 -6.10
C SER A 44 47.52 9.43 -7.10
N SER A 45 46.71 8.49 -6.64
CA SER A 45 45.81 7.73 -7.49
C SER A 45 44.50 8.53 -7.60
N THR A 46 44.17 8.95 -8.81
CA THR A 46 42.88 9.52 -9.19
C THR A 46 41.75 8.50 -8.90
N THR A 47 41.24 8.51 -7.68
CA THR A 47 40.00 7.85 -7.34
C THR A 47 38.86 8.79 -7.70
N SER A 48 38.01 8.37 -8.64
CA SER A 48 36.72 8.99 -8.93
C SER A 48 36.00 9.32 -7.61
N ASP A 49 35.71 10.61 -7.40
CA ASP A 49 34.97 11.14 -6.25
C ASP A 49 33.53 10.57 -6.21
N VAL A 50 33.38 9.37 -5.70
CA VAL A 50 32.08 8.89 -5.25
C VAL A 50 31.87 9.46 -3.85
N PRO A 51 30.94 10.41 -3.65
CA PRO A 51 30.72 11.01 -2.34
C PRO A 51 30.36 9.92 -1.32
N SER A 52 31.05 9.94 -0.18
CA SER A 52 30.75 8.99 0.90
C SER A 52 29.30 9.14 1.37
N PRO A 53 28.59 8.06 1.71
CA PRO A 53 27.17 8.13 2.10
C PRO A 53 26.90 9.04 3.31
N SER A 54 27.90 9.38 4.09
CA SER A 54 27.81 10.34 5.20
C SER A 54 27.79 11.81 4.77
N SER A 55 28.26 12.13 3.56
CA SER A 55 28.28 13.52 3.03
C SER A 55 26.99 13.88 2.27
N LEU A 56 26.12 12.90 1.98
CA LEU A 56 24.85 13.14 1.30
C LEU A 56 23.82 13.72 2.28
N ALA A 57 23.03 14.68 1.78
CA ALA A 57 21.89 15.19 2.54
C ALA A 57 20.96 14.02 2.94
N PRO A 58 20.30 14.10 4.10
CA PRO A 58 19.47 12.99 4.61
C PRO A 58 18.46 12.42 3.60
N TRP A 59 17.95 13.28 2.69
CA TRP A 59 16.95 12.90 1.67
C TRP A 59 17.57 12.34 0.37
N ASP A 60 18.87 12.33 0.22
CA ASP A 60 19.58 11.79 -0.96
C ASP A 60 20.32 10.48 -0.64
N ARG A 61 20.17 9.96 0.59
CA ARG A 61 20.79 8.70 1.00
C ARG A 61 20.16 7.53 0.26
N PRO A 62 20.95 6.60 -0.30
CA PRO A 62 20.40 5.40 -0.92
C PRO A 62 19.75 4.48 0.12
N VAL A 63 18.69 3.83 -0.29
CA VAL A 63 17.99 2.80 0.50
C VAL A 63 18.43 1.44 0.01
N ASN A 64 18.98 0.61 0.88
CA ASN A 64 19.43 -0.73 0.56
C ASN A 64 18.26 -1.71 0.69
N VAL A 65 17.95 -2.42 -0.39
CA VAL A 65 16.93 -3.47 -0.43
C VAL A 65 17.63 -4.79 -0.69
N MET A 66 17.37 -5.79 0.18
CA MET A 66 17.84 -7.16 -0.03
C MET A 66 16.98 -7.84 -1.07
N THR A 67 17.60 -8.48 -2.06
CA THR A 67 16.93 -9.35 -3.02
C THR A 67 17.14 -10.82 -2.65
N TYR A 68 16.12 -11.62 -2.93
CA TYR A 68 16.08 -13.05 -2.61
C TYR A 68 15.93 -13.90 -3.87
N SER A 69 16.37 -15.14 -3.82
CA SER A 69 16.08 -16.15 -4.85
C SER A 69 14.73 -16.84 -4.53
N PHE A 70 13.97 -17.18 -5.55
CA PHE A 70 12.73 -17.95 -5.38
C PHE A 70 12.90 -19.32 -6.02
N PRO A 71 12.47 -20.43 -5.38
CA PRO A 71 11.67 -20.57 -4.17
C PRO A 71 12.46 -20.72 -2.86
N SER A 72 13.81 -20.78 -2.87
CA SER A 72 14.65 -21.05 -1.69
C SER A 72 14.64 -19.91 -0.66
N MET A 73 14.32 -18.68 -1.09
CA MET A 73 14.34 -17.46 -0.27
C MET A 73 15.72 -17.14 0.33
N GLU A 74 16.79 -17.57 -0.34
CA GLU A 74 18.14 -17.21 0.03
C GLU A 74 18.46 -15.77 -0.37
N PRO A 75 19.15 -14.99 0.48
CA PRO A 75 19.55 -13.63 0.13
C PRO A 75 20.64 -13.67 -0.96
N VAL A 76 20.45 -12.92 -2.04
CA VAL A 76 21.36 -12.88 -3.20
C VAL A 76 22.26 -11.66 -3.15
N ARG A 77 21.66 -10.47 -3.11
CA ARG A 77 22.42 -9.21 -3.15
C ARG A 77 21.64 -8.03 -2.56
N LEU A 78 22.37 -6.96 -2.25
CA LEU A 78 21.81 -5.66 -1.89
C LEU A 78 21.70 -4.78 -3.13
N VAL A 79 20.52 -4.20 -3.36
CA VAL A 79 20.26 -3.24 -4.44
C VAL A 79 19.93 -1.89 -3.82
N ASN A 80 20.51 -0.83 -4.38
CA ASN A 80 20.33 0.54 -3.89
C ASN A 80 19.24 1.26 -4.67
N TYR A 81 18.27 1.82 -3.96
CA TYR A 81 17.22 2.67 -4.51
C TYR A 81 17.30 4.08 -3.93
N ALA A 82 16.80 5.06 -4.68
CA ALA A 82 16.71 6.42 -4.15
C ALA A 82 15.70 6.52 -3.01
N GLN A 83 16.01 7.26 -1.97
CA GLN A 83 15.12 7.48 -0.82
C GLN A 83 13.75 8.01 -1.24
N LYS A 84 13.71 8.90 -2.24
CA LYS A 84 12.46 9.45 -2.82
C LYS A 84 11.55 8.40 -3.48
N GLN A 85 12.04 7.17 -3.69
CA GLN A 85 11.30 6.07 -4.29
C GLN A 85 10.73 5.09 -3.27
N LEU A 86 11.52 4.72 -2.23
CA LEU A 86 11.16 3.65 -1.30
C LEU A 86 11.20 4.05 0.19
N GLN A 87 11.49 5.31 0.52
CA GLN A 87 11.50 5.79 1.91
C GLN A 87 10.76 7.12 2.06
N MET A 88 9.64 7.25 1.37
CA MET A 88 8.75 8.39 1.50
C MET A 88 8.04 8.40 2.85
N PRO A 89 7.76 9.58 3.44
CA PRO A 89 6.91 9.68 4.62
C PRO A 89 5.50 9.20 4.31
N ILE A 90 4.88 8.50 5.28
CA ILE A 90 3.53 7.96 5.10
C ILE A 90 2.52 9.10 5.14
N ARG A 91 1.82 9.31 4.02
CA ARG A 91 0.74 10.29 3.86
C ARG A 91 -0.57 9.58 3.55
N LYS A 92 -1.37 9.37 4.59
CA LYS A 92 -2.67 8.68 4.49
C LYS A 92 -3.68 9.43 3.63
N ASP A 93 -3.61 10.74 3.58
CA ASP A 93 -4.46 11.62 2.76
C ASP A 93 -4.30 11.33 1.26
N ILE A 94 -3.05 11.20 0.79
CA ILE A 94 -2.73 10.87 -0.61
C ILE A 94 -3.16 9.44 -0.94
N LEU A 95 -2.85 8.48 -0.07
CA LEU A 95 -3.24 7.07 -0.26
C LEU A 95 -4.76 6.92 -0.33
N HIS A 96 -5.50 7.59 0.55
CA HIS A 96 -6.96 7.56 0.56
C HIS A 96 -7.56 8.07 -0.75
N ARG A 97 -7.04 9.20 -1.27
CA ARG A 97 -7.50 9.76 -2.55
C ARG A 97 -7.23 8.81 -3.72
N ALA A 98 -6.07 8.14 -3.73
CA ALA A 98 -5.74 7.16 -4.77
C ALA A 98 -6.68 5.95 -4.72
N ILE A 99 -6.97 5.40 -3.52
CA ILE A 99 -7.88 4.27 -3.36
C ILE A 99 -9.31 4.63 -3.76
N ILE A 100 -9.79 5.86 -3.43
CA ILE A 100 -11.11 6.33 -3.89
C ILE A 100 -11.13 6.43 -5.40
N TYR A 101 -10.12 7.02 -6.03
CA TYR A 101 -10.01 7.14 -7.47
C TYR A 101 -10.12 5.77 -8.17
N GLU A 102 -9.37 4.77 -7.71
CA GLU A 102 -9.41 3.40 -8.25
C GLU A 102 -10.77 2.73 -7.97
N GLY A 103 -11.30 2.89 -6.74
CA GLY A 103 -12.59 2.33 -6.36
C GLY A 103 -13.76 2.92 -7.13
N ASP A 104 -13.75 4.21 -7.40
CA ASP A 104 -14.79 4.88 -8.18
C ASP A 104 -14.73 4.47 -9.66
N ALA A 105 -13.54 4.29 -10.22
CA ALA A 105 -13.35 3.80 -11.58
C ALA A 105 -13.92 2.37 -11.81
N THR A 106 -13.95 1.54 -10.77
CA THR A 106 -14.51 0.17 -10.86
C THR A 106 -16.04 0.11 -10.74
N ARG A 107 -16.70 1.22 -10.39
CA ARG A 107 -18.15 1.26 -10.20
C ARG A 107 -18.87 1.42 -11.53
N GLN A 108 -19.75 0.49 -11.89
CA GLN A 108 -20.53 0.54 -13.14
C GLN A 108 -21.57 1.65 -13.17
N GLY A 109 -22.11 2.08 -12.06
CA GLY A 109 -23.08 3.16 -11.96
C GLY A 109 -24.43 2.88 -12.65
N THR A 110 -24.84 1.62 -12.82
CA THR A 110 -26.05 1.22 -13.57
C THR A 110 -27.33 1.23 -12.73
N ALA A 111 -27.26 1.55 -11.45
CA ALA A 111 -28.44 1.60 -10.59
C ALA A 111 -29.44 2.63 -11.12
N SER A 112 -30.66 2.21 -11.40
CA SER A 112 -31.72 3.05 -11.95
C SER A 112 -33.04 2.77 -11.25
N THR A 113 -33.80 3.83 -11.01
CA THR A 113 -35.18 3.74 -10.54
C THR A 113 -36.09 4.54 -11.47
N LYS A 114 -37.33 4.09 -11.61
CA LYS A 114 -38.33 4.79 -12.40
C LYS A 114 -38.89 5.96 -11.64
N TRP A 115 -38.78 7.15 -12.19
CA TRP A 115 -39.47 8.33 -11.71
C TRP A 115 -40.94 8.31 -12.12
N ARG A 116 -41.70 9.28 -11.61
CA ARG A 116 -43.13 9.35 -11.92
C ARG A 116 -43.43 9.40 -13.43
N ASP A 117 -42.54 10.02 -14.20
CA ASP A 117 -42.68 10.17 -15.66
C ASP A 117 -42.30 8.90 -16.44
N ASP A 118 -41.46 8.04 -15.83
CA ASP A 118 -41.00 6.77 -16.40
C ASP A 118 -41.99 5.60 -16.13
N VAL A 119 -42.87 5.79 -15.12
CA VAL A 119 -43.84 4.76 -14.77
C VAL A 119 -45.01 4.80 -15.76
N HIS A 120 -45.32 3.63 -16.34
CA HIS A 120 -46.46 3.49 -17.25
C HIS A 120 -47.79 3.97 -16.61
N GLY A 121 -48.50 4.79 -17.34
CA GLY A 121 -49.82 5.28 -16.95
C GLY A 121 -50.12 6.70 -17.47
N SER A 122 -51.32 7.14 -17.18
CA SER A 122 -51.77 8.50 -17.58
C SER A 122 -51.44 9.49 -16.47
N HIS A 123 -50.86 10.64 -16.83
CA HIS A 123 -50.64 11.75 -15.90
C HIS A 123 -51.90 12.54 -15.59
N ARG A 124 -53.10 12.02 -15.94
CA ARG A 124 -54.38 12.66 -15.67
C ARG A 124 -54.60 12.82 -14.18
N LYS A 125 -55.10 13.97 -13.76
CA LYS A 125 -55.53 14.20 -12.40
C LYS A 125 -56.68 13.28 -12.04
N LEU A 126 -56.53 12.53 -10.93
CA LEU A 126 -57.47 11.48 -10.53
C LEU A 126 -58.75 12.03 -9.89
N ILE A 127 -58.65 13.12 -9.13
CA ILE A 127 -59.77 13.69 -8.36
C ILE A 127 -59.80 15.19 -8.61
N PRO A 128 -61.01 15.82 -8.71
CA PRO A 128 -61.16 17.25 -8.80
C PRO A 128 -60.47 17.99 -7.65
N GLN A 129 -60.00 19.21 -7.88
CA GLN A 129 -59.21 20.00 -6.89
C GLN A 129 -59.97 20.30 -5.62
N LYS A 130 -61.28 20.45 -5.70
CA LYS A 130 -62.19 20.76 -4.59
C LYS A 130 -63.50 19.94 -4.72
N GLY A 131 -64.26 19.86 -3.63
CA GLY A 131 -65.61 19.24 -3.64
C GLY A 131 -65.63 17.72 -3.36
N SER A 132 -64.47 17.05 -3.21
CA SER A 132 -64.40 15.60 -2.93
C SER A 132 -64.36 15.22 -1.45
N GLY A 133 -64.15 16.16 -0.53
CA GLY A 133 -63.95 15.87 0.90
C GLY A 133 -62.75 15.02 1.25
N ARG A 134 -61.89 14.73 0.26
CA ARG A 134 -60.67 13.90 0.40
C ARG A 134 -59.41 14.69 0.18
N ALA A 135 -58.26 14.15 0.58
CA ALA A 135 -56.95 14.77 0.33
C ALA A 135 -56.76 15.03 -1.17
N ARG A 136 -56.14 16.17 -1.51
CA ARG A 136 -55.83 16.53 -2.90
C ARG A 136 -54.85 15.52 -3.49
N VAL A 137 -55.16 15.02 -4.68
CA VAL A 137 -54.36 14.02 -5.39
C VAL A 137 -54.13 14.48 -6.82
N GLY A 138 -52.89 14.36 -7.27
CA GLY A 138 -52.52 14.57 -8.67
C GLY A 138 -52.78 13.32 -9.52
N ASP A 139 -51.74 12.80 -10.10
CA ASP A 139 -51.74 11.61 -10.96
C ASP A 139 -51.58 10.29 -10.15
N LYS A 140 -51.73 9.17 -10.84
CA LYS A 140 -51.58 7.84 -10.28
C LYS A 140 -50.10 7.51 -9.99
N GLN A 141 -49.18 8.06 -10.78
CA GLN A 141 -47.73 7.80 -10.74
C GLN A 141 -47.00 8.57 -9.65
N SER A 142 -47.69 9.41 -8.89
CA SER A 142 -47.09 10.16 -7.78
C SER A 142 -46.36 9.24 -6.80
N PRO A 143 -45.17 9.63 -6.29
CA PRO A 143 -44.37 8.84 -5.33
C PRO A 143 -45.07 8.47 -4.04
N ILE A 144 -46.06 9.27 -3.62
CA ILE A 144 -46.86 9.03 -2.41
C ILE A 144 -47.89 7.88 -2.56
N ARG A 145 -48.07 7.39 -3.77
CA ARG A 145 -49.07 6.32 -4.06
C ARG A 145 -48.38 5.00 -4.26
N ARG A 146 -49.08 3.93 -3.87
CA ARG A 146 -48.67 2.56 -4.15
C ARG A 146 -48.62 2.32 -5.69
N GLY A 147 -47.49 1.85 -6.20
CA GLY A 147 -47.24 1.69 -7.63
C GLY A 147 -46.87 2.97 -8.37
N GLY A 148 -46.60 4.05 -7.64
CA GLY A 148 -46.03 5.28 -8.22
C GLY A 148 -44.52 5.21 -8.38
N GLY A 149 -43.96 6.24 -9.01
CA GLY A 149 -42.51 6.37 -9.19
C GLY A 149 -41.78 6.70 -7.89
N VAL A 150 -40.47 6.57 -7.90
CA VAL A 150 -39.59 6.89 -6.75
C VAL A 150 -39.22 8.37 -6.81
N ALA A 151 -39.30 9.07 -5.68
CA ALA A 151 -38.79 10.43 -5.56
C ALA A 151 -37.30 10.37 -5.19
N HIS A 152 -36.44 11.07 -5.92
CA HIS A 152 -34.98 11.14 -5.66
C HIS A 152 -34.27 9.78 -5.61
N GLY A 153 -34.76 8.82 -6.39
CA GLY A 153 -34.09 7.53 -6.53
C GLY A 153 -32.78 7.61 -7.32
N PRO A 154 -31.94 6.56 -7.24
CA PRO A 154 -30.73 6.52 -8.04
C PRO A 154 -31.00 6.55 -9.53
N GLN A 155 -30.16 7.27 -10.26
CA GLN A 155 -30.13 7.29 -11.71
C GLN A 155 -28.76 6.83 -12.19
N PRO A 156 -28.67 6.20 -13.36
CA PRO A 156 -27.39 5.81 -13.92
C PRO A 156 -26.47 7.03 -14.04
N ARG A 157 -25.28 6.92 -13.47
CA ARG A 157 -24.27 7.98 -13.54
C ARG A 157 -22.86 7.39 -13.54
N ASP A 158 -21.94 8.12 -14.12
CA ASP A 158 -20.52 7.84 -13.97
C ASP A 158 -20.07 8.29 -12.57
N PHE A 159 -19.38 7.40 -11.87
CA PHE A 159 -18.79 7.66 -10.53
C PHE A 159 -17.31 7.98 -10.60
N SER A 160 -16.68 7.87 -11.79
CA SER A 160 -15.25 8.14 -11.94
C SER A 160 -14.91 9.54 -11.44
N THR A 161 -13.81 9.62 -10.72
CA THR A 161 -13.25 10.88 -10.20
C THR A 161 -11.90 11.12 -10.84
N ASP A 162 -11.54 12.37 -11.09
CA ASP A 162 -10.24 12.71 -11.65
C ASP A 162 -9.20 12.89 -10.54
N LEU A 163 -8.00 12.33 -10.76
CA LEU A 163 -6.85 12.50 -9.89
C LEU A 163 -5.64 12.98 -10.70
N PRO A 164 -4.97 14.09 -10.33
CA PRO A 164 -3.75 14.52 -11.00
C PRO A 164 -2.67 13.43 -11.00
N ALA A 165 -2.08 13.13 -12.16
CA ALA A 165 -1.10 12.05 -12.33
C ALA A 165 0.07 12.13 -11.34
N LYS A 166 0.57 13.33 -11.01
CA LYS A 166 1.65 13.51 -10.02
C LYS A 166 1.25 13.05 -8.61
N ILE A 167 -0.01 13.25 -8.21
CA ILE A 167 -0.52 12.80 -6.91
C ILE A 167 -0.64 11.26 -6.92
N TYR A 168 -1.08 10.67 -8.01
CA TYR A 168 -1.16 9.23 -8.17
C TYR A 168 0.23 8.57 -8.17
N ASP A 169 1.19 9.14 -8.89
CA ASP A 169 2.59 8.69 -8.88
C ASP A 169 3.20 8.76 -7.46
N GLN A 170 2.87 9.80 -6.71
CA GLN A 170 3.29 9.93 -5.31
C GLN A 170 2.63 8.88 -4.42
N ALA A 171 1.34 8.54 -4.64
CA ALA A 171 0.65 7.50 -3.90
C ALA A 171 1.32 6.13 -4.07
N TRP A 172 1.74 5.79 -5.28
CA TRP A 172 2.48 4.56 -5.57
C TRP A 172 3.78 4.47 -4.74
N ARG A 173 4.57 5.51 -4.76
CA ARG A 173 5.85 5.55 -4.01
C ARG A 173 5.61 5.49 -2.49
N ILE A 174 4.57 6.15 -1.99
CA ILE A 174 4.21 6.08 -0.57
C ILE A 174 3.74 4.67 -0.19
N ALA A 175 2.94 4.00 -1.02
CA ALA A 175 2.45 2.64 -0.77
C ALA A 175 3.62 1.63 -0.71
N LEU A 176 4.55 1.68 -1.67
CA LEU A 176 5.74 0.84 -1.68
C LEU A 176 6.66 1.15 -0.48
N SER A 177 6.85 2.43 -0.15
CA SER A 177 7.62 2.86 1.03
C SER A 177 7.01 2.35 2.33
N TYR A 178 5.69 2.37 2.45
CA TYR A 178 4.97 1.84 3.60
C TYR A 178 5.23 0.34 3.78
N ARG A 179 5.13 -0.44 2.70
CA ARG A 179 5.42 -1.88 2.72
C ARG A 179 6.88 -2.16 3.04
N PHE A 180 7.80 -1.39 2.47
CA PHE A 180 9.22 -1.52 2.76
C PHE A 180 9.55 -1.22 4.23
N GLN A 181 9.05 -0.13 4.79
CA GLN A 181 9.29 0.25 6.20
C GLN A 181 8.76 -0.78 7.19
N ARG A 182 7.70 -1.51 6.82
CA ARG A 182 7.15 -2.60 7.63
C ARG A 182 7.85 -3.95 7.43
N GLY A 183 8.81 -4.04 6.51
CA GLY A 183 9.42 -5.31 6.13
C GLY A 183 8.47 -6.26 5.40
N GLU A 184 7.41 -5.72 4.80
CA GLU A 184 6.38 -6.46 4.08
C GLU A 184 6.61 -6.46 2.55
N LEU A 185 7.63 -5.77 2.07
CA LEU A 185 8.07 -5.76 0.67
C LEU A 185 9.24 -6.73 0.50
N ILE A 186 9.03 -7.80 -0.25
CA ILE A 186 10.00 -8.83 -0.54
C ILE A 186 10.33 -8.77 -2.02
N VAL A 187 11.59 -8.53 -2.35
CA VAL A 187 12.05 -8.39 -3.73
C VAL A 187 12.78 -9.65 -4.16
N ILE A 188 12.33 -10.28 -5.24
CA ILE A 188 12.95 -11.43 -5.86
C ILE A 188 13.87 -10.95 -6.98
N ASP A 189 15.11 -11.44 -7.02
CA ASP A 189 16.10 -11.00 -8.00
C ASP A 189 15.78 -11.49 -9.42
N ASP A 190 15.35 -12.74 -9.54
CA ASP A 190 14.97 -13.41 -10.77
C ASP A 190 13.44 -13.45 -10.96
N LYS A 191 12.97 -14.28 -11.88
CA LYS A 191 11.54 -14.54 -12.11
C LYS A 191 10.94 -15.36 -10.96
N ILE A 192 9.71 -15.06 -10.62
CA ILE A 192 8.90 -15.85 -9.69
C ILE A 192 8.35 -17.05 -10.44
N SER A 193 9.11 -18.12 -10.52
CA SER A 193 8.73 -19.35 -11.21
C SER A 193 8.96 -20.57 -10.33
N LEU A 194 8.13 -21.58 -10.51
CA LEU A 194 8.29 -22.89 -9.88
C LEU A 194 8.72 -23.89 -10.95
N PRO A 195 9.43 -24.97 -10.58
CA PRO A 195 9.74 -26.05 -11.52
C PRO A 195 8.47 -26.51 -12.26
N SER A 196 8.55 -26.69 -13.58
CA SER A 196 7.40 -26.96 -14.45
C SER A 196 6.60 -28.22 -14.03
N LYS A 197 7.22 -29.19 -13.39
CA LYS A 197 6.56 -30.40 -12.87
C LYS A 197 6.12 -30.30 -11.41
N SER A 198 6.21 -29.11 -10.79
CA SER A 198 5.82 -28.94 -9.39
C SER A 198 4.31 -28.89 -9.22
N THR A 199 3.84 -29.49 -8.13
CA THR A 199 2.45 -29.40 -7.72
C THR A 199 2.17 -28.07 -7.00
N PRO A 200 0.92 -27.56 -6.94
CA PRO A 200 0.55 -26.39 -6.14
C PRO A 200 0.94 -26.53 -4.67
N TYR A 201 0.99 -27.75 -4.15
CA TYR A 201 1.40 -28.06 -2.78
C TYR A 201 2.83 -27.61 -2.44
N LEU A 202 3.74 -27.56 -3.42
CA LEU A 202 5.09 -27.02 -3.21
C LEU A 202 5.00 -25.52 -2.85
N LEU A 203 4.16 -24.77 -3.54
CA LEU A 203 3.96 -23.35 -3.23
C LEU A 203 3.37 -23.16 -1.84
N GLU A 204 2.40 -23.99 -1.44
CA GLU A 204 1.84 -23.96 -0.09
C GLU A 204 2.91 -24.17 0.98
N LYS A 205 3.79 -25.14 0.79
CA LYS A 205 4.93 -25.37 1.70
C LYS A 205 5.89 -24.18 1.75
N VAL A 206 6.18 -23.56 0.61
CA VAL A 206 7.02 -22.36 0.57
C VAL A 206 6.36 -21.21 1.37
N LEU A 207 5.04 -21.02 1.21
CA LEU A 207 4.30 -20.01 1.96
C LEU A 207 4.25 -20.32 3.46
N GLU A 208 4.09 -21.59 3.84
CA GLU A 208 4.11 -22.01 5.25
C GLU A 208 5.48 -21.85 5.89
N ALA A 209 6.53 -22.31 5.21
CA ALA A 209 7.91 -22.22 5.71
C ALA A 209 8.32 -20.77 5.99
N ASN A 210 7.89 -19.84 5.15
CA ASN A 210 8.13 -18.41 5.32
C ASN A 210 7.12 -17.72 6.26
N GLY A 211 6.12 -18.45 6.77
CA GLY A 211 5.07 -17.91 7.61
C GLY A 211 4.14 -16.94 6.88
N TRP A 212 3.94 -17.15 5.58
CA TRP A 212 3.09 -16.31 4.70
C TRP A 212 1.70 -16.92 4.49
N ASN A 213 1.25 -17.71 5.44
CA ASN A 213 -0.06 -18.33 5.42
C ASN A 213 -1.17 -17.39 5.95
N THR A 214 -2.42 -17.86 5.93
CA THR A 214 -3.62 -17.10 6.35
C THR A 214 -3.56 -16.48 7.74
N LYS A 215 -2.79 -17.04 8.69
CA LYS A 215 -2.67 -16.50 10.05
C LYS A 215 -2.02 -15.11 10.07
N LYS A 216 -1.13 -14.86 9.12
CA LYS A 216 -0.43 -13.57 8.98
C LYS A 216 -0.94 -12.73 7.79
N GLY A 217 -2.02 -13.14 7.15
CA GLY A 217 -2.63 -12.48 6.00
C GLY A 217 -2.11 -13.00 4.65
N ARG A 218 -2.88 -12.74 3.58
CA ARG A 218 -2.56 -13.14 2.21
C ARG A 218 -1.33 -12.41 1.68
N SER A 219 -0.65 -13.03 0.72
CA SER A 219 0.49 -12.45 0.01
C SER A 219 0.10 -12.11 -1.44
N THR A 220 0.60 -11.00 -1.98
CA THR A 220 0.44 -10.66 -3.40
C THR A 220 1.77 -10.88 -4.10
N PHE A 221 1.75 -11.68 -5.16
CA PHE A 221 2.86 -11.84 -6.08
C PHE A 221 2.69 -10.86 -7.25
N ILE A 222 3.75 -10.16 -7.59
CA ILE A 222 3.77 -9.23 -8.72
C ILE A 222 4.89 -9.66 -9.65
N THR A 223 4.51 -10.06 -10.86
CA THR A 223 5.41 -10.51 -11.92
C THR A 223 5.59 -9.44 -12.99
N ASP A 224 6.70 -9.46 -13.70
CA ASP A 224 6.94 -8.57 -14.84
C ASP A 224 6.26 -9.09 -16.11
N GLU A 225 6.31 -10.40 -16.30
CA GLU A 225 5.70 -11.12 -17.42
C GLU A 225 4.74 -12.18 -16.89
N VAL A 226 3.64 -12.40 -17.59
CA VAL A 226 2.64 -13.41 -17.23
C VAL A 226 3.24 -14.80 -17.42
N ASP A 227 3.38 -15.52 -16.31
CA ASP A 227 3.69 -16.97 -16.31
C ASP A 227 2.40 -17.75 -16.05
N ILE A 228 1.83 -18.33 -17.11
CA ILE A 228 0.55 -19.03 -17.06
C ILE A 228 0.59 -20.18 -16.04
N GLU A 229 1.68 -20.95 -16.00
CA GLU A 229 1.81 -22.07 -15.06
C GLU A 229 1.80 -21.60 -13.59
N MET A 230 2.44 -20.47 -13.32
CA MET A 230 2.46 -19.89 -11.97
C MET A 230 1.08 -19.32 -11.60
N PHE A 231 0.41 -18.65 -12.55
CA PHE A 231 -0.95 -18.14 -12.35
C PHE A 231 -1.94 -19.26 -12.01
N GLU A 232 -1.96 -20.36 -12.76
CA GLU A 232 -2.83 -21.50 -12.47
C GLU A 232 -2.56 -22.14 -11.10
N LYS A 233 -1.29 -22.21 -10.68
CA LYS A 233 -0.91 -22.75 -9.37
C LYS A 233 -1.38 -21.85 -8.25
N VAL A 234 -1.22 -20.53 -8.39
CA VAL A 234 -1.64 -19.54 -7.37
C VAL A 234 -3.18 -19.43 -7.33
N GLU A 235 -3.87 -19.47 -8.47
CA GLU A 235 -5.33 -19.41 -8.53
C GLU A 235 -5.96 -20.57 -7.74
N LYS A 236 -5.40 -21.79 -7.83
CA LYS A 236 -5.82 -22.93 -7.00
C LYS A 236 -5.65 -22.69 -5.51
N MET A 237 -4.81 -21.70 -5.14
CA MET A 237 -4.47 -21.34 -3.77
C MET A 237 -4.92 -19.91 -3.39
N ASN A 238 -5.95 -19.40 -4.01
CA ASN A 238 -6.46 -18.03 -3.84
C ASN A 238 -6.70 -17.61 -2.38
N ARG A 239 -6.86 -18.58 -1.47
CA ARG A 239 -6.99 -18.32 -0.02
C ARG A 239 -5.71 -17.76 0.60
N TYR A 240 -4.53 -18.11 0.09
CA TYR A 240 -3.23 -17.77 0.67
C TYR A 240 -2.49 -16.68 -0.11
N ALA A 241 -2.66 -16.69 -1.41
CA ALA A 241 -1.92 -15.82 -2.31
C ALA A 241 -2.78 -15.33 -3.48
N THR A 242 -2.45 -14.17 -3.99
CA THR A 242 -2.94 -13.63 -5.26
C THR A 242 -1.74 -13.31 -6.13
N ILE A 243 -1.86 -13.48 -7.43
CA ILE A 243 -0.81 -13.12 -8.40
C ILE A 243 -1.39 -12.11 -9.40
N MET A 244 -0.58 -11.15 -9.75
CA MET A 244 -0.95 -10.07 -10.67
C MET A 244 0.23 -9.74 -11.57
N ASP A 245 -0.08 -9.38 -12.81
CA ASP A 245 0.92 -8.79 -13.68
C ASP A 245 1.18 -7.33 -13.28
N ARG A 246 2.38 -6.84 -13.55
CA ARG A 246 2.79 -5.45 -13.30
C ARG A 246 1.81 -4.42 -13.88
N ALA A 247 1.16 -4.73 -15.01
CA ALA A 247 0.24 -3.82 -15.67
C ALA A 247 -1.08 -3.64 -14.91
N ASP A 248 -1.54 -4.69 -14.24
CA ASP A 248 -2.84 -4.79 -13.56
C ASP A 248 -2.79 -4.39 -12.08
N VAL A 249 -1.58 -4.11 -11.57
CA VAL A 249 -1.42 -3.71 -10.16
C VAL A 249 -1.82 -2.26 -9.98
N ASP A 250 -2.64 -2.04 -8.96
CA ASP A 250 -3.06 -0.72 -8.48
C ASP A 250 -2.53 -0.43 -7.06
N VAL A 251 -2.60 0.82 -6.62
CA VAL A 251 -2.22 1.22 -5.25
C VAL A 251 -3.04 0.46 -4.21
N LYS A 252 -4.32 0.20 -4.47
CA LYS A 252 -5.20 -0.61 -3.63
C LYS A 252 -4.62 -2.01 -3.43
N ASN A 253 -4.19 -2.67 -4.50
CA ASN A 253 -3.65 -4.03 -4.46
C ASN A 253 -2.37 -4.12 -3.62
N LEU A 254 -1.52 -3.08 -3.66
CA LEU A 254 -0.34 -2.98 -2.81
C LEU A 254 -0.67 -2.90 -1.31
N LEU A 255 -1.85 -2.37 -0.95
CA LEU A 255 -2.27 -2.14 0.44
C LEU A 255 -3.26 -3.17 0.97
N GLU A 256 -3.92 -3.94 0.11
CA GLU A 256 -4.98 -4.88 0.49
C GLU A 256 -4.44 -6.11 1.24
N THR A 257 -3.34 -6.67 0.76
CA THR A 257 -2.75 -7.89 1.33
C THR A 257 -1.73 -7.59 2.43
N ALA A 258 -1.32 -8.60 3.18
CA ALA A 258 -0.37 -8.42 4.28
C ALA A 258 1.06 -8.15 3.81
N ARG A 259 1.43 -8.70 2.66
CA ARG A 259 2.78 -8.51 2.08
C ARG A 259 2.77 -8.57 0.57
N VAL A 260 3.78 -7.95 -0.01
CA VAL A 260 4.00 -7.88 -1.45
C VAL A 260 5.31 -8.58 -1.79
N ILE A 261 5.25 -9.55 -2.67
CA ILE A 261 6.40 -10.29 -3.21
C ILE A 261 6.50 -9.87 -4.67
N ILE A 262 7.56 -9.17 -5.02
CA ILE A 262 7.69 -8.53 -6.33
C ILE A 262 8.99 -8.92 -7.01
N GLU A 263 8.94 -9.16 -8.30
CA GLU A 263 10.15 -9.30 -9.12
C GLU A 263 10.90 -7.97 -9.20
N LYS A 264 12.21 -8.02 -9.13
CA LYS A 264 13.04 -6.82 -9.24
C LYS A 264 12.77 -6.03 -10.52
N LYS A 265 12.62 -6.73 -11.66
CA LYS A 265 12.30 -6.08 -12.94
C LYS A 265 10.98 -5.33 -12.89
N ALA A 266 9.95 -5.96 -12.31
CA ALA A 266 8.63 -5.35 -12.12
C ALA A 266 8.72 -4.11 -11.22
N LEU A 267 9.45 -4.20 -10.11
CA LEU A 267 9.67 -3.08 -9.20
C LEU A 267 10.37 -1.90 -9.90
N ASP A 268 11.45 -2.18 -10.62
CA ASP A 268 12.22 -1.15 -11.34
C ASP A 268 11.35 -0.43 -12.39
N MET A 269 10.51 -1.17 -13.11
CA MET A 269 9.60 -0.60 -14.12
C MET A 269 8.47 0.21 -13.49
N ILE A 270 7.89 -0.25 -12.37
CA ILE A 270 6.88 0.51 -11.62
C ILE A 270 7.48 1.82 -11.09
N LEU A 271 8.65 1.75 -10.46
CA LEU A 271 9.34 2.94 -9.95
C LEU A 271 9.71 3.92 -11.08
N LYS A 272 10.14 3.44 -12.23
CA LYS A 272 10.41 4.26 -13.40
C LYS A 272 9.14 4.94 -13.93
N LYS A 273 8.02 4.21 -14.02
CA LYS A 273 6.72 4.73 -14.46
C LYS A 273 6.22 5.84 -13.53
N HIS A 274 6.37 5.67 -12.22
CA HIS A 274 5.84 6.56 -11.19
C HIS A 274 6.88 7.54 -10.57
N SER A 275 7.97 7.81 -11.28
CA SER A 275 8.99 8.80 -10.90
C SER A 275 9.09 9.98 -11.89
N ARG A 276 8.06 10.22 -12.69
CA ARG A 276 8.06 11.29 -13.71
C ARG A 276 8.25 12.68 -13.12
N ASP A 277 7.70 12.92 -11.95
CA ASP A 277 7.82 14.19 -11.21
C ASP A 277 9.22 14.43 -10.65
N LEU A 278 10.00 13.37 -10.39
CA LEU A 278 11.39 13.48 -9.91
C LEU A 278 12.35 13.90 -11.02
N ASN A 279 12.04 13.57 -12.27
CA ASN A 279 12.84 13.86 -13.46
C ASN A 279 12.41 15.15 -14.19
N SER A 280 11.56 15.97 -13.57
CA SER A 280 11.15 17.23 -14.17
C SER A 280 12.38 18.16 -14.32
N LYS A 281 12.67 18.58 -15.55
CA LYS A 281 13.71 19.58 -15.81
C LYS A 281 13.43 20.81 -14.96
N PRO A 282 14.45 21.41 -14.33
CA PRO A 282 14.27 22.62 -13.54
C PRO A 282 13.62 23.70 -14.42
N ALA A 283 12.71 24.48 -13.82
CA ALA A 283 11.93 25.50 -14.53
C ALA A 283 12.82 26.53 -15.26
N SER A 284 14.05 26.75 -14.78
CA SER A 284 15.06 27.62 -15.40
C SER A 284 15.49 27.19 -16.81
N ALA A 285 15.31 25.90 -17.18
CA ALA A 285 15.66 25.44 -18.53
C ALA A 285 14.57 25.76 -19.58
N LYS A 286 13.45 26.39 -19.20
CA LYS A 286 12.41 26.83 -20.13
C LYS A 286 12.59 28.25 -20.64
N TYR A 287 13.54 29.00 -20.10
CA TYR A 287 13.79 30.40 -20.43
C TYR A 287 15.20 30.66 -20.97
N LEU A 288 15.95 29.61 -21.25
CA LEU A 288 17.19 29.61 -22.02
C LEU A 288 16.94 28.96 -23.41
#